data_e35372de135f86c51246497418b3fa28
#
_entry.id   e35372de135f86c51246497418b3fa28
#
_cell.length_a   1.000
_cell.length_b   1.000
_cell.length_c   1.000
_cell.angle_alpha   90.00
_cell.angle_beta   90.00
_cell.angle_gamma   90.00
#
_symmetry.space_group_name_H-M   'P 1'
#
loop_
_entity.id
_entity.type
_entity.pdbx_description
1 polymer ?
#
loop_
_entity_poly.entity_id
_entity_poly.type
_entity_poly.pdbx_seq_one_letter_code
_entity_poly.pdbx_strand_id
1 'polypeptide(L)'
;MYTDPIASPTGLGAAQSPTASPHVAIIGSGISGLAAAHALHGRADITLFEAGDYFGGHTHTVDMTLPDAQGQSVTFGVDTGFLVLNERTYPHLLALLAELQVPVAKS
;
A
#
# COMPACT_ATOMS: atom_id res chain seq x y z
N MET A 1 49.06 -37.72 -27.80
CA MET A 1 48.20 -37.81 -26.64
C MET A 1 48.56 -36.63 -25.72
N TYR A 2 47.77 -35.55 -25.76
CA TYR A 2 48.04 -34.29 -25.09
C TYR A 2 47.05 -34.17 -23.93
N THR A 3 47.53 -34.09 -22.72
CA THR A 3 46.68 -33.87 -21.52
C THR A 3 47.20 -32.64 -20.81
N ASP A 4 46.48 -31.49 -21.05
CA ASP A 4 46.66 -30.30 -20.24
C ASP A 4 45.85 -30.42 -18.96
N PRO A 5 46.40 -30.09 -17.79
CA PRO A 5 45.61 -29.97 -16.57
C PRO A 5 44.86 -28.62 -16.56
N ILE A 6 43.55 -28.69 -16.52
CA ILE A 6 42.68 -27.53 -16.34
C ILE A 6 42.92 -26.95 -14.94
N ALA A 7 43.49 -25.75 -14.89
CA ALA A 7 43.62 -24.98 -13.67
C ALA A 7 42.25 -24.56 -13.20
N SER A 8 41.89 -24.94 -11.98
CA SER A 8 40.68 -24.47 -11.30
C SER A 8 40.72 -22.96 -11.08
N PRO A 9 39.68 -22.20 -11.42
CA PRO A 9 39.62 -20.79 -11.07
C PRO A 9 39.44 -20.66 -9.57
N THR A 10 40.46 -20.11 -8.93
CA THR A 10 40.37 -19.65 -7.53
C THR A 10 39.22 -18.65 -7.41
N GLY A 11 38.22 -19.00 -6.64
CA GLY A 11 37.07 -18.14 -6.37
C GLY A 11 37.52 -16.85 -5.69
N LEU A 12 37.45 -15.76 -6.41
CA LEU A 12 37.38 -14.43 -5.83
C LEU A 12 36.04 -14.35 -5.12
N GLY A 13 36.06 -14.47 -3.78
CA GLY A 13 34.94 -14.09 -2.94
C GLY A 13 34.58 -12.63 -3.23
N ALA A 14 33.57 -12.43 -4.02
CA ALA A 14 32.96 -11.11 -4.16
C ALA A 14 32.48 -10.70 -2.77
N ALA A 15 33.15 -9.73 -2.16
CA ALA A 15 32.63 -9.01 -1.01
C ALA A 15 31.29 -8.44 -1.47
N GLN A 16 30.20 -9.00 -0.94
CA GLN A 16 28.86 -8.44 -1.15
C GLN A 16 28.87 -7.07 -0.47
N SER A 17 28.89 -6.01 -1.28
CA SER A 17 28.61 -4.67 -0.82
C SER A 17 27.27 -4.71 -0.09
N PRO A 18 27.10 -3.95 1.01
CA PRO A 18 25.79 -3.86 1.65
C PRO A 18 24.77 -3.48 0.55
N THR A 19 23.85 -4.38 0.27
CA THR A 19 22.86 -4.18 -0.77
C THR A 19 22.02 -2.98 -0.34
N ALA A 20 22.19 -1.84 -1.01
CA ALA A 20 21.35 -0.68 -0.79
C ALA A 20 19.88 -1.12 -0.95
N SER A 21 19.01 -0.65 -0.06
CA SER A 21 17.57 -0.92 -0.16
C SER A 21 17.08 -0.54 -1.56
N PRO A 22 16.30 -1.37 -2.23
CA PRO A 22 15.80 -1.04 -3.55
C PRO A 22 14.88 0.19 -3.48
N HIS A 23 15.00 1.07 -4.46
CA HIS A 23 14.06 2.17 -4.64
C HIS A 23 12.86 1.70 -5.45
N VAL A 24 11.66 1.90 -4.92
CA VAL A 24 10.40 1.51 -5.56
C VAL A 24 9.49 2.72 -5.73
N ALA A 25 9.12 3.01 -6.97
CA ALA A 25 8.10 4.00 -7.29
C ALA A 25 6.73 3.31 -7.38
N ILE A 26 5.76 3.79 -6.61
CA ILE A 26 4.38 3.33 -6.65
C ILE A 26 3.54 4.44 -7.28
N ILE A 27 2.78 4.12 -8.31
CA ILE A 27 1.94 5.07 -9.04
C ILE A 27 0.48 4.85 -8.65
N GLY A 28 -0.12 5.87 -8.04
CA GLY A 28 -1.48 5.87 -7.54
C GLY A 28 -1.59 5.44 -6.06
N SER A 29 -2.35 6.22 -5.30
CA SER A 29 -2.60 6.02 -3.87
C SER A 29 -3.95 5.36 -3.56
N GLY A 30 -4.53 4.65 -4.52
CA GLY A 30 -5.67 3.76 -4.27
C GLY A 30 -5.26 2.57 -3.41
N ILE A 31 -6.21 1.71 -3.04
CA ILE A 31 -5.97 0.58 -2.14
C ILE A 31 -4.81 -0.32 -2.58
N SER A 32 -4.63 -0.55 -3.88
CA SER A 32 -3.53 -1.38 -4.39
C SER A 32 -2.16 -0.74 -4.16
N GLY A 33 -2.02 0.57 -4.40
CA GLY A 33 -0.78 1.31 -4.16
C GLY A 33 -0.46 1.41 -2.67
N LEU A 34 -1.45 1.69 -1.84
CA LEU A 34 -1.28 1.75 -0.38
C LEU A 34 -0.93 0.39 0.22
N ALA A 35 -1.58 -0.69 -0.23
CA ALA A 35 -1.25 -2.05 0.20
C ALA A 35 0.15 -2.48 -0.23
N ALA A 36 0.58 -2.12 -1.44
CA ALA A 36 1.95 -2.36 -1.92
C ALA A 36 2.98 -1.58 -1.08
N ALA A 37 2.71 -0.30 -0.80
CA ALA A 37 3.57 0.52 0.05
C ALA A 37 3.68 -0.07 1.47
N HIS A 38 2.57 -0.50 2.05
CA HIS A 38 2.54 -1.15 3.35
C HIS A 38 3.36 -2.45 3.36
N ALA A 39 3.19 -3.32 2.37
CA ALA A 39 3.91 -4.59 2.27
C ALA A 39 5.43 -4.41 2.04
N LEU A 40 5.85 -3.31 1.44
CA LEU A 40 7.25 -2.99 1.18
C LEU A 40 7.90 -2.14 2.27
N HIS A 41 7.12 -1.64 3.23
CA HIS A 41 7.62 -0.81 4.33
C HIS A 41 8.74 -1.52 5.09
N GLY A 42 9.86 -0.81 5.31
CA GLY A 42 11.06 -1.35 5.95
C GLY A 42 11.88 -2.33 5.10
N ARG A 43 11.46 -2.60 3.84
CA ARG A 43 12.15 -3.51 2.89
C ARG A 43 12.66 -2.78 1.65
N ALA A 44 12.13 -1.59 1.39
CA ALA A 44 12.49 -0.75 0.26
C ALA A 44 12.32 0.73 0.61
N ASP A 45 13.05 1.59 -0.11
CA ASP A 45 12.78 3.02 -0.13
C ASP A 45 11.63 3.29 -1.10
N ILE A 46 10.51 3.81 -0.61
CA ILE A 46 9.28 3.93 -1.37
C ILE A 46 9.01 5.39 -1.68
N THR A 47 8.70 5.66 -2.95
CA THR A 47 8.11 6.92 -3.39
C THR A 47 6.74 6.64 -3.96
N LEU A 48 5.69 7.19 -3.32
CA LEU A 48 4.31 7.08 -3.79
C LEU A 48 3.94 8.35 -4.55
N PHE A 49 3.49 8.18 -5.79
CA PHE A 49 3.03 9.26 -6.68
C PHE A 49 1.51 9.21 -6.79
N GLU A 50 0.88 10.36 -6.55
CA GLU A 50 -0.56 10.54 -6.70
C GLU A 50 -0.82 11.73 -7.62
N ALA A 51 -1.75 11.59 -8.57
CA ALA A 51 -2.11 12.65 -9.51
C ALA A 51 -3.22 13.56 -8.96
N GLY A 52 -4.02 13.06 -8.02
CA GLY A 52 -5.06 13.83 -7.35
C GLY A 52 -4.53 14.61 -6.15
N ASP A 53 -5.43 15.34 -5.53
CA ASP A 53 -5.17 16.17 -4.34
C ASP A 53 -5.47 15.44 -3.02
N TYR A 54 -5.85 14.17 -3.08
CA TYR A 54 -6.10 13.31 -1.92
C TYR A 54 -5.60 11.88 -2.15
N PHE A 55 -5.36 11.15 -1.07
CA PHE A 55 -5.02 9.73 -1.08
C PHE A 55 -6.27 8.86 -0.90
N GLY A 56 -6.24 7.63 -1.42
CA GLY A 56 -7.29 6.64 -1.22
C GLY A 56 -8.02 6.19 -2.48
N GLY A 57 -7.91 6.94 -3.58
CA GLY A 57 -8.55 6.59 -4.86
C GLY A 57 -10.07 6.54 -4.71
N HIS A 58 -10.69 5.35 -4.89
CA HIS A 58 -12.13 5.17 -4.72
C HIS A 58 -12.60 5.20 -3.26
N THR A 59 -11.71 5.13 -2.30
CA THR A 59 -12.03 5.33 -0.88
C THR A 59 -12.01 6.83 -0.61
N HIS A 60 -13.17 7.48 -0.66
CA HIS A 60 -13.26 8.93 -0.58
C HIS A 60 -14.48 9.34 0.24
N THR A 61 -14.21 9.95 1.38
CA THR A 61 -15.23 10.52 2.27
C THR A 61 -15.19 12.04 2.12
N VAL A 62 -16.34 12.64 1.90
CA VAL A 62 -16.51 14.09 1.74
C VAL A 62 -17.29 14.63 2.92
N ASP A 63 -16.77 15.66 3.57
CA ASP A 63 -17.49 16.36 4.62
C ASP A 63 -18.63 17.21 4.05
N MET A 64 -19.83 16.92 4.52
CA MET A 64 -21.03 17.69 4.16
C MET A 64 -21.57 18.40 5.39
N THR A 65 -21.86 19.70 5.24
CA THR A 65 -22.47 20.50 6.29
C THR A 65 -23.90 20.85 5.90
N LEU A 66 -24.85 20.39 6.68
CA LEU A 66 -26.28 20.64 6.47
C LEU A 66 -26.91 21.16 7.77
N PRO A 67 -27.99 21.96 7.68
CA PRO A 67 -28.74 22.34 8.87
C PRO A 67 -29.53 21.14 9.43
N ASP A 68 -29.50 20.97 10.73
CA ASP A 68 -30.35 20.01 11.43
C ASP A 68 -31.83 20.52 11.55
N ALA A 69 -32.69 19.75 12.23
CA ALA A 69 -34.08 20.11 12.43
C ALA A 69 -34.30 21.40 13.27
N GLN A 70 -33.25 21.83 13.96
CA GLN A 70 -33.21 23.05 14.78
C GLN A 70 -32.53 24.22 14.05
N GLY A 71 -32.09 24.00 12.79
CA GLY A 71 -31.44 25.02 11.97
C GLY A 71 -29.93 25.19 12.32
N GLN A 72 -29.35 24.31 13.13
CA GLN A 72 -27.92 24.34 13.44
C GLN A 72 -27.12 23.60 12.39
N SER A 73 -25.96 24.14 12.00
CA SER A 73 -25.05 23.48 11.05
C SER A 73 -24.40 22.26 11.68
N VAL A 74 -24.64 21.09 11.08
CA VAL A 74 -23.98 19.82 11.45
C VAL A 74 -23.17 19.32 10.29
N THR A 75 -21.89 18.97 10.55
CA THR A 75 -20.99 18.39 9.57
C THR A 75 -20.87 16.89 9.81
N PHE A 76 -20.97 16.11 8.74
CA PHE A 76 -20.78 14.66 8.74
C PHE A 76 -20.08 14.19 7.47
N GLY A 77 -19.30 13.12 7.60
CA GLY A 77 -18.62 12.50 6.48
C GLY A 77 -19.59 11.64 5.65
N VAL A 78 -19.55 11.82 4.33
CA VAL A 78 -20.30 11.03 3.36
C VAL A 78 -19.33 10.25 2.47
N ASP A 79 -19.42 8.92 2.51
CA ASP A 79 -18.64 8.08 1.62
C ASP A 79 -19.19 8.18 0.20
N THR A 80 -18.34 8.58 -0.73
CA THR A 80 -18.71 8.83 -2.14
C THR A 80 -18.21 7.73 -3.09
N GLY A 81 -17.44 6.78 -2.59
CA GLY A 81 -16.83 5.74 -3.41
C GLY A 81 -17.12 4.34 -2.87
N PHE A 82 -16.12 3.65 -2.34
CA PHE A 82 -16.23 2.29 -1.84
C PHE A 82 -17.07 2.24 -0.55
N LEU A 83 -18.31 1.80 -0.66
CA LEU A 83 -19.32 1.88 0.42
C LEU A 83 -19.42 0.63 1.28
N VAL A 84 -19.23 -0.56 0.70
CA VAL A 84 -19.43 -1.83 1.39
C VAL A 84 -18.39 -2.86 0.97
N LEU A 85 -18.05 -3.73 1.90
CA LEU A 85 -17.23 -4.91 1.66
C LEU A 85 -17.92 -6.14 2.25
N ASN A 86 -17.54 -7.33 1.77
CA ASN A 86 -18.00 -8.59 2.37
C ASN A 86 -16.83 -9.54 2.62
N GLU A 87 -17.00 -10.41 3.61
CA GLU A 87 -15.93 -11.28 4.08
C GLU A 87 -15.48 -12.31 3.03
N ARG A 88 -16.37 -12.68 2.12
CA ARG A 88 -16.10 -13.73 1.12
C ARG A 88 -15.23 -13.23 -0.03
N THR A 89 -15.43 -12.01 -0.49
CA THR A 89 -14.76 -11.49 -1.69
C THR A 89 -13.58 -10.58 -1.37
N TYR A 90 -13.45 -10.11 -0.11
CA TYR A 90 -12.40 -9.17 0.31
C TYR A 90 -11.54 -9.69 1.47
N PRO A 91 -11.09 -10.99 1.49
CA PRO A 91 -10.34 -11.53 2.63
C PRO A 91 -9.02 -10.80 2.88
N HIS A 92 -8.33 -10.40 1.82
CA HIS A 92 -7.05 -9.67 1.95
C HIS A 92 -7.24 -8.24 2.43
N LEU A 93 -8.32 -7.57 2.03
CA LEU A 93 -8.64 -6.23 2.53
C LEU A 93 -8.97 -6.29 4.02
N LEU A 94 -9.77 -7.26 4.44
CA LEU A 94 -10.10 -7.45 5.85
C LEU A 94 -8.85 -7.75 6.69
N ALA A 95 -7.93 -8.57 6.19
CA ALA A 95 -6.66 -8.84 6.85
C ALA A 95 -5.83 -7.56 7.01
N LEU A 96 -5.73 -6.73 5.96
CA LEU A 96 -5.03 -5.44 6.00
C LEU A 96 -5.69 -4.48 7.01
N LEU A 97 -7.02 -4.35 6.99
CA LEU A 97 -7.74 -3.49 7.93
C LEU A 97 -7.54 -3.93 9.38
N ALA A 98 -7.54 -5.25 9.63
CA ALA A 98 -7.28 -5.80 10.96
C ALA A 98 -5.83 -5.52 11.43
N GLU A 99 -4.85 -5.68 10.55
CA GLU A 99 -3.44 -5.36 10.82
C GLU A 99 -3.25 -3.88 11.15
N LEU A 100 -3.93 -3.00 10.41
CA LEU A 100 -3.92 -1.55 10.62
C LEU A 100 -4.85 -1.08 11.75
N GLN A 101 -5.55 -2.00 12.42
CA GLN A 101 -6.52 -1.71 13.50
C GLN A 101 -7.65 -0.76 13.05
N VAL A 102 -8.04 -0.84 11.79
CA VAL A 102 -9.18 -0.08 11.25
C VAL A 102 -10.47 -0.84 11.55
N PRO A 103 -11.42 -0.25 12.31
CA PRO A 103 -12.64 -0.93 12.67
C PRO A 103 -13.57 -1.10 11.46
N VAL A 104 -14.23 -2.25 11.39
CA VAL A 104 -15.24 -2.57 10.38
C VAL A 104 -16.57 -2.78 11.06
N ALA A 105 -17.62 -2.11 10.58
CA ALA A 105 -18.98 -2.25 11.07
C ALA A 105 -19.83 -3.13 10.14
N LYS A 106 -20.79 -3.86 10.72
CA LYS A 106 -21.81 -4.55 9.92
C LYS A 106 -22.92 -3.56 9.58
N SER A 107 -23.26 -3.51 8.31
CA SER A 107 -24.41 -2.75 7.80
C SER A 107 -25.64 -3.64 7.66
#